data_ffadcea8539bf8bfd83d6a3dd3b07132
#
_entry.id   ffadcea8539bf8bfd83d6a3dd3b07132
#
_cell.length_a   1.000
_cell.length_b   1.000
_cell.length_c   1.000
_cell.angle_alpha   90.00
_cell.angle_beta   90.00
_cell.angle_gamma   90.00
#
_symmetry.space_group_name_H-M   'P 1'
#
loop_
_entity.id
_entity.type
_entity.pdbx_description
1 polymer ?
#
loop_
_entity_poly.entity_id
_entity_poly.type
_entity_poly.pdbx_seq_one_letter_code
_entity_poly.pdbx_strand_id
1 'polypeptide(L)'
;MQASNLQQEANLISRMERMPLNKALLTLVGLLSWCWVMEAFDLGMIGQVVAVLKKIWDLDASTLGLLGSCSTAGVVIGTASAGFLTDRFGRKRILLWGVFIFTFFTLIGSLYENLAWIVTMRFIGGLGAGAVFPLPYLMLSEIAPAKHRGILVCICNAILTASYLLPTLCGSWAINNFSLDVAWRVPFIVGGLPIVTIYFLHRWLPESPRWLMRRGRHDEVRQLVERLEKSAGIEHDDTFINPDVL
;
A
#
# COMPACT_ATOMS: atom_id res chain seq x y z
N MET A 1 -13.11 -35.09 -7.19
CA MET A 1 -12.41 -33.82 -7.46
C MET A 1 -12.75 -32.69 -6.46
N GLN A 2 -14.02 -32.32 -6.25
CA GLN A 2 -14.35 -31.24 -5.29
C GLN A 2 -13.94 -31.52 -3.84
N ALA A 3 -14.17 -32.72 -3.31
CA ALA A 3 -13.79 -33.08 -1.94
C ALA A 3 -12.26 -33.07 -1.72
N SER A 4 -11.49 -33.48 -2.72
CA SER A 4 -10.01 -33.46 -2.71
C SER A 4 -9.47 -32.01 -2.68
N ASN A 5 -10.11 -31.10 -3.42
CA ASN A 5 -9.71 -29.69 -3.45
C ASN A 5 -10.02 -28.99 -2.10
N LEU A 6 -11.18 -29.28 -1.50
CA LEU A 6 -11.54 -28.71 -0.19
C LEU A 6 -10.58 -29.18 0.92
N GLN A 7 -10.16 -30.45 0.91
CA GLN A 7 -9.17 -30.94 1.87
C GLN A 7 -7.81 -30.26 1.66
N GLN A 8 -7.41 -30.05 0.42
CA GLN A 8 -6.16 -29.36 0.09
C GLN A 8 -6.18 -27.88 0.54
N GLU A 9 -7.29 -27.19 0.32
CA GLU A 9 -7.47 -25.81 0.80
C GLU A 9 -7.44 -25.73 2.33
N ALA A 10 -8.16 -26.62 3.02
CA ALA A 10 -8.18 -26.69 4.48
C ALA A 10 -6.77 -26.97 5.05
N ASN A 11 -6.00 -27.87 4.42
CA ASN A 11 -4.61 -28.12 4.80
C ASN A 11 -3.75 -26.86 4.66
N LEU A 12 -3.78 -26.19 3.51
CA LEU A 12 -2.96 -24.99 3.25
C LEU A 12 -3.29 -23.85 4.22
N ILE A 13 -4.58 -23.62 4.52
CA ILE A 13 -5.02 -22.61 5.49
C ILE A 13 -4.53 -22.98 6.90
N SER A 14 -4.71 -24.24 7.31
CA SER A 14 -4.29 -24.74 8.63
C SER A 14 -2.79 -24.58 8.84
N ARG A 15 -1.99 -24.87 7.80
CA ARG A 15 -0.53 -24.69 7.80
C ARG A 15 -0.12 -23.24 7.91
N MET A 16 -0.84 -22.32 7.26
CA MET A 16 -0.60 -20.87 7.41
C MET A 16 -0.92 -20.40 8.83
N GLU A 17 -1.99 -20.88 9.44
CA GLU A 17 -2.41 -20.42 10.76
C GLU A 17 -1.51 -20.91 11.90
N ARG A 18 -0.83 -22.04 11.76
CA ARG A 18 0.15 -22.52 12.76
C ARG A 18 1.50 -21.79 12.74
N MET A 19 1.74 -20.91 11.73
CA MET A 19 3.04 -20.26 11.56
C MET A 19 3.40 -19.37 12.77
N PRO A 20 4.61 -19.49 13.33
CA PRO A 20 5.16 -18.49 14.23
C PRO A 20 5.62 -17.26 13.43
N LEU A 21 5.88 -16.16 14.16
CA LEU A 21 6.55 -15.01 13.57
C LEU A 21 7.95 -15.42 13.06
N ASN A 22 8.18 -15.26 11.78
CA ASN A 22 9.43 -15.61 11.12
C ASN A 22 9.91 -14.49 10.20
N LYS A 23 11.18 -14.57 9.76
CA LYS A 23 11.79 -13.52 8.93
C LYS A 23 11.03 -13.27 7.62
N ALA A 24 10.53 -14.32 6.97
CA ALA A 24 9.78 -14.15 5.72
C ALA A 24 8.46 -13.41 5.94
N LEU A 25 7.70 -13.77 6.98
CA LEU A 25 6.47 -13.08 7.36
C LEU A 25 6.74 -11.61 7.73
N LEU A 26 7.76 -11.34 8.55
CA LEU A 26 8.14 -9.96 8.92
C LEU A 26 8.59 -9.14 7.70
N THR A 27 9.25 -9.75 6.72
CA THR A 27 9.58 -9.07 5.46
C THR A 27 8.32 -8.67 4.69
N LEU A 28 7.32 -9.57 4.61
CA LEU A 28 6.04 -9.25 3.96
C LEU A 28 5.30 -8.13 4.70
N VAL A 29 5.26 -8.18 6.03
CA VAL A 29 4.69 -7.11 6.86
C VAL A 29 5.42 -5.78 6.61
N GLY A 30 6.75 -5.79 6.54
CA GLY A 30 7.55 -4.61 6.23
C GLY A 30 7.26 -4.01 4.86
N LEU A 31 7.11 -4.85 3.82
CA LEU A 31 6.75 -4.41 2.47
C LEU A 31 5.35 -3.79 2.42
N LEU A 32 4.37 -4.39 3.11
CA LEU A 32 3.02 -3.86 3.20
C LEU A 32 2.99 -2.53 4.00
N SER A 33 3.72 -2.47 5.12
CA SER A 33 3.86 -1.23 5.90
C SER A 33 4.52 -0.12 5.08
N TRP A 34 5.49 -0.45 4.24
CA TRP A 34 6.13 0.51 3.34
C TRP A 34 5.14 1.14 2.36
N CYS A 35 4.16 0.37 1.85
CA CYS A 35 3.10 0.94 1.01
C CYS A 35 2.32 2.02 1.75
N TRP A 36 2.04 1.84 3.04
CA TRP A 36 1.37 2.85 3.85
C TRP A 36 2.24 4.05 4.18
N VAL A 37 3.55 3.84 4.40
CA VAL A 37 4.49 4.95 4.58
C VAL A 37 4.47 5.88 3.36
N MET A 38 4.52 5.30 2.16
CA MET A 38 4.47 6.06 0.91
C MET A 38 3.14 6.81 0.74
N GLU A 39 2.04 6.15 1.04
CA GLU A 39 0.70 6.71 0.93
C GLU A 39 0.46 7.84 1.95
N ALA A 40 0.88 7.64 3.22
CA ALA A 40 0.81 8.67 4.25
C ALA A 40 1.64 9.90 3.89
N PHE A 41 2.81 9.70 3.28
CA PHE A 41 3.63 10.79 2.77
C PHE A 41 2.90 11.57 1.67
N ASP A 42 2.33 10.87 0.69
CA ASP A 42 1.64 11.48 -0.46
C ASP A 42 0.41 12.29 -0.01
N LEU A 43 -0.41 11.76 0.88
CA LEU A 43 -1.58 12.47 1.41
C LEU A 43 -1.17 13.64 2.32
N GLY A 44 -0.17 13.44 3.16
CA GLY A 44 0.26 14.43 4.14
C GLY A 44 0.99 15.62 3.54
N MET A 45 1.68 15.46 2.40
CA MET A 45 2.48 16.53 1.81
C MET A 45 1.65 17.71 1.27
N ILE A 46 0.38 17.48 0.92
CA ILE A 46 -0.45 18.52 0.31
C ILE A 46 -0.63 19.73 1.23
N GLY A 47 -0.68 19.53 2.54
CA GLY A 47 -0.77 20.61 3.51
C GLY A 47 0.43 21.57 3.43
N GLN A 48 1.63 21.03 3.27
CA GLN A 48 2.87 21.82 3.12
C GLN A 48 2.90 22.55 1.78
N VAL A 49 2.52 21.88 0.71
CA VAL A 49 2.44 22.45 -0.65
C VAL A 49 1.45 23.60 -0.69
N VAL A 50 0.24 23.42 -0.17
CA VAL A 50 -0.80 24.46 -0.09
C VAL A 50 -0.31 25.67 0.69
N ALA A 51 0.40 25.48 1.81
CA ALA A 51 0.93 26.57 2.62
C ALA A 51 1.98 27.41 1.87
N VAL A 52 2.79 26.79 1.00
CA VAL A 52 3.77 27.49 0.17
C VAL A 52 3.11 28.18 -1.02
N LEU A 53 2.25 27.45 -1.78
CA LEU A 53 1.57 28.00 -2.94
C LEU A 53 0.66 29.19 -2.61
N LYS A 54 0.04 29.18 -1.43
CA LYS A 54 -0.71 30.33 -0.92
C LYS A 54 0.11 31.63 -0.90
N LYS A 55 1.38 31.52 -0.49
CA LYS A 55 2.28 32.68 -0.39
C LYS A 55 2.81 33.15 -1.75
N ILE A 56 2.98 32.24 -2.72
CA ILE A 56 3.56 32.55 -4.02
C ILE A 56 2.50 33.06 -5.01
N TRP A 57 1.31 32.45 -4.98
CA TRP A 57 0.26 32.71 -5.98
C TRP A 57 -0.93 33.51 -5.43
N ASP A 58 -0.87 33.95 -4.16
CA ASP A 58 -1.93 34.70 -3.47
C ASP A 58 -3.32 34.05 -3.68
N LEU A 59 -3.39 32.73 -3.45
CA LEU A 59 -4.59 31.95 -3.71
C LEU A 59 -5.69 32.25 -2.69
N ASP A 60 -6.92 32.35 -3.18
CA ASP A 60 -8.13 32.48 -2.36
C ASP A 60 -8.48 31.18 -1.61
N ALA A 61 -9.33 31.28 -0.60
CA ALA A 61 -9.69 30.15 0.26
C ALA A 61 -10.37 28.99 -0.49
N SER A 62 -11.15 29.31 -1.54
CA SER A 62 -11.84 28.28 -2.35
C SER A 62 -10.85 27.46 -3.17
N THR A 63 -9.86 28.09 -3.75
CA THR A 63 -8.77 27.42 -4.51
C THR A 63 -7.88 26.57 -3.61
N LEU A 64 -7.57 27.06 -2.40
CA LEU A 64 -6.84 26.26 -1.40
C LEU A 64 -7.64 25.02 -0.97
N GLY A 65 -8.96 25.19 -0.77
CA GLY A 65 -9.87 24.07 -0.50
C GLY A 65 -9.89 23.04 -1.63
N LEU A 66 -9.93 23.50 -2.88
CA LEU A 66 -9.86 22.63 -4.07
C LEU A 66 -8.55 21.84 -4.11
N LEU A 67 -7.40 22.49 -3.92
CA LEU A 67 -6.10 21.83 -3.85
C LEU A 67 -6.00 20.79 -2.73
N GLY A 68 -6.54 21.11 -1.55
CA GLY A 68 -6.54 20.20 -0.41
C GLY A 68 -7.46 19.00 -0.60
N SER A 69 -8.58 19.17 -1.29
CA SER A 69 -9.63 18.14 -1.43
C SER A 69 -9.53 17.29 -2.69
N CYS A 70 -8.82 17.74 -3.75
CA CYS A 70 -8.78 17.03 -5.03
C CYS A 70 -8.19 15.62 -4.91
N SER A 71 -7.11 15.45 -4.14
CA SER A 71 -6.54 14.12 -3.88
C SER A 71 -7.50 13.23 -3.11
N THR A 72 -8.14 13.76 -2.07
CA THR A 72 -9.11 13.01 -1.26
C THR A 72 -10.30 12.56 -2.09
N ALA A 73 -10.80 13.39 -3.02
CA ALA A 73 -11.84 12.99 -3.95
C ALA A 73 -11.39 11.82 -4.84
N GLY A 74 -10.15 11.87 -5.35
CA GLY A 74 -9.52 10.75 -6.06
C GLY A 74 -9.44 9.48 -5.21
N VAL A 75 -9.00 9.61 -3.95
CA VAL A 75 -8.88 8.48 -3.00
C VAL A 75 -10.24 7.81 -2.77
N VAL A 76 -11.31 8.56 -2.58
CA VAL A 76 -12.67 8.00 -2.38
C VAL A 76 -13.09 7.14 -3.58
N ILE A 77 -12.92 7.67 -4.79
CA ILE A 77 -13.27 6.95 -6.03
C ILE A 77 -12.35 5.72 -6.22
N GLY A 78 -11.04 5.90 -5.99
CA GLY A 78 -10.04 4.83 -6.08
C GLY A 78 -10.36 3.68 -5.12
N THR A 79 -10.68 3.99 -3.85
CA THR A 79 -11.03 2.99 -2.83
C THR A 79 -12.33 2.26 -3.19
N ALA A 80 -13.35 2.98 -3.65
CA ALA A 80 -14.62 2.37 -4.07
C ALA A 80 -14.44 1.40 -5.25
N SER A 81 -13.55 1.71 -6.20
CA SER A 81 -13.26 0.85 -7.34
C SER A 81 -12.31 -0.32 -7.00
N ALA A 82 -11.47 -0.17 -5.98
CA ALA A 82 -10.43 -1.12 -5.62
C ALA A 82 -10.98 -2.52 -5.30
N GLY A 83 -12.11 -2.61 -4.58
CA GLY A 83 -12.75 -3.87 -4.23
C GLY A 83 -13.03 -4.73 -5.46
N PHE A 84 -13.75 -4.16 -6.43
CA PHE A 84 -14.07 -4.86 -7.69
C PHE A 84 -12.83 -5.22 -8.52
N LEU A 85 -11.89 -4.29 -8.63
CA LEU A 85 -10.66 -4.48 -9.41
C LEU A 85 -9.78 -5.57 -8.80
N THR A 86 -9.66 -5.61 -7.48
CA THR A 86 -8.81 -6.59 -6.78
C THR A 86 -9.38 -8.01 -6.84
N ASP A 87 -10.69 -8.17 -6.81
CA ASP A 87 -11.32 -9.48 -6.97
C ASP A 87 -11.14 -10.03 -8.39
N ARG A 88 -11.14 -9.13 -9.39
CA ARG A 88 -10.98 -9.52 -10.80
C ARG A 88 -9.51 -9.77 -11.18
N PHE A 89 -8.60 -8.89 -10.81
CA PHE A 89 -7.21 -8.85 -11.31
C PHE A 89 -6.16 -9.31 -10.31
N GLY A 90 -6.51 -9.47 -9.04
CA GLY A 90 -5.61 -9.84 -7.95
C GLY A 90 -5.17 -8.65 -7.10
N ARG A 91 -4.88 -8.93 -5.81
CA ARG A 91 -4.53 -7.90 -4.83
C ARG A 91 -3.18 -7.27 -5.12
N LYS A 92 -2.16 -8.10 -5.36
CA LYS A 92 -0.80 -7.65 -5.69
C LYS A 92 -0.76 -6.78 -6.94
N ARG A 93 -1.44 -7.19 -8.00
CA ARG A 93 -1.41 -6.46 -9.28
C ARG A 93 -2.03 -5.08 -9.14
N ILE A 94 -3.17 -4.97 -8.48
CA ILE A 94 -3.84 -3.67 -8.24
C ILE A 94 -3.02 -2.79 -7.29
N LEU A 95 -2.40 -3.37 -6.26
CA LEU A 95 -1.47 -2.65 -5.38
C LEU A 95 -0.32 -2.03 -6.18
N LEU A 96 0.33 -2.79 -7.05
CA LEU A 96 1.45 -2.29 -7.88
C LEU A 96 1.01 -1.19 -8.83
N TRP A 97 -0.14 -1.35 -9.49
CA TRP A 97 -0.70 -0.30 -10.35
C TRP A 97 -1.09 0.95 -9.56
N GLY A 98 -1.69 0.79 -8.39
CA GLY A 98 -1.99 1.90 -7.49
C GLY A 98 -0.75 2.66 -7.07
N VAL A 99 0.31 1.95 -6.63
CA VAL A 99 1.61 2.55 -6.28
C VAL A 99 2.20 3.29 -7.49
N PHE A 100 2.17 2.69 -8.68
CA PHE A 100 2.66 3.34 -9.88
C PHE A 100 1.90 4.63 -10.19
N ILE A 101 0.57 4.58 -10.18
CA ILE A 101 -0.27 5.74 -10.50
C ILE A 101 0.03 6.88 -9.52
N PHE A 102 -0.06 6.63 -8.19
CA PHE A 102 0.11 7.76 -7.28
C PHE A 102 1.54 8.32 -7.28
N THR A 103 2.58 7.48 -7.33
CA THR A 103 3.97 7.97 -7.34
C THR A 103 4.33 8.70 -8.63
N PHE A 104 3.90 8.16 -9.78
CA PHE A 104 4.16 8.75 -11.08
C PHE A 104 3.45 10.11 -11.24
N PHE A 105 2.14 10.17 -10.94
CA PHE A 105 1.39 11.42 -11.09
C PHE A 105 1.76 12.45 -10.03
N THR A 106 2.21 12.03 -8.86
CA THR A 106 2.81 12.93 -7.87
C THR A 106 4.11 13.51 -8.42
N LEU A 107 5.02 12.71 -8.96
CA LEU A 107 6.29 13.18 -9.51
C LEU A 107 6.08 14.19 -10.62
N ILE A 108 5.25 13.89 -11.62
CA ILE A 108 5.00 14.80 -12.74
C ILE A 108 4.16 16.03 -12.36
N GLY A 109 3.46 15.98 -11.24
CA GLY A 109 2.74 17.13 -10.69
C GLY A 109 3.65 18.31 -10.36
N SER A 110 4.96 18.06 -10.10
CA SER A 110 5.96 19.09 -9.82
C SER A 110 6.49 19.82 -11.06
N LEU A 111 6.17 19.34 -12.29
CA LEU A 111 6.83 19.84 -13.52
C LEU A 111 6.35 21.22 -13.95
N TYR A 112 5.07 21.52 -13.75
CA TYR A 112 4.48 22.77 -14.24
C TYR A 112 3.88 23.61 -13.13
N GLU A 113 4.11 24.92 -13.19
CA GLU A 113 3.54 25.93 -12.28
C GLU A 113 2.14 26.34 -12.76
N ASN A 114 1.23 25.38 -12.78
CA ASN A 114 -0.15 25.60 -13.21
C ASN A 114 -1.11 24.91 -12.26
N LEU A 115 -2.05 25.66 -11.71
CA LEU A 115 -3.02 25.17 -10.75
C LEU A 115 -3.83 23.98 -11.29
N ALA A 116 -4.36 24.11 -12.52
CA ALA A 116 -5.18 23.06 -13.13
C ALA A 116 -4.36 21.78 -13.34
N TRP A 117 -3.07 21.94 -13.68
CA TRP A 117 -2.15 20.82 -13.79
C TRP A 117 -1.98 20.10 -12.43
N ILE A 118 -1.64 20.83 -11.38
CA ILE A 118 -1.44 20.26 -10.04
C ILE A 118 -2.71 19.57 -9.56
N VAL A 119 -3.87 20.22 -9.66
CA VAL A 119 -5.17 19.64 -9.27
C VAL A 119 -5.45 18.35 -10.03
N THR A 120 -5.23 18.34 -11.35
CA THR A 120 -5.47 17.15 -12.18
C THR A 120 -4.53 16.01 -11.81
N MET A 121 -3.23 16.28 -11.68
CA MET A 121 -2.24 15.25 -11.31
C MET A 121 -2.50 14.71 -9.91
N ARG A 122 -2.87 15.57 -8.97
CA ARG A 122 -3.24 15.16 -7.60
C ARG A 122 -4.52 14.34 -7.54
N PHE A 123 -5.52 14.66 -8.37
CA PHE A 123 -6.73 13.86 -8.47
C PHE A 123 -6.44 12.45 -9.01
N ILE A 124 -5.66 12.35 -10.11
CA ILE A 124 -5.31 11.05 -10.70
C ILE A 124 -4.40 10.26 -9.74
N GLY A 125 -3.43 10.92 -9.10
CA GLY A 125 -2.62 10.32 -8.03
C GLY A 125 -3.47 9.78 -6.90
N GLY A 126 -4.49 10.55 -6.49
CA GLY A 126 -5.47 10.13 -5.49
C GLY A 126 -6.23 8.86 -5.85
N LEU A 127 -6.61 8.66 -7.12
CA LEU A 127 -7.20 7.40 -7.59
C LEU A 127 -6.28 6.20 -7.30
N GLY A 128 -4.99 6.36 -7.57
CA GLY A 128 -3.98 5.33 -7.29
C GLY A 128 -3.82 5.07 -5.79
N ALA A 129 -3.68 6.13 -5.00
CA ALA A 129 -3.56 6.04 -3.53
C ALA A 129 -4.79 5.37 -2.90
N GLY A 130 -6.00 5.70 -3.36
CA GLY A 130 -7.23 5.07 -2.89
C GLY A 130 -7.30 3.58 -3.19
N ALA A 131 -6.74 3.14 -4.31
CA ALA A 131 -6.63 1.70 -4.59
C ALA A 131 -5.61 1.01 -3.66
N VAL A 132 -4.55 1.72 -3.25
CA VAL A 132 -3.51 1.18 -2.34
C VAL A 132 -3.98 1.12 -0.90
N PHE A 133 -4.73 2.11 -0.42
CA PHE A 133 -5.08 2.27 1.01
C PHE A 133 -5.62 1.00 1.70
N PRO A 134 -6.64 0.27 1.18
CA PRO A 134 -7.19 -0.91 1.83
C PRO A 134 -6.37 -2.18 1.63
N LEU A 135 -5.52 -2.24 0.60
CA LEU A 135 -4.91 -3.49 0.16
C LEU A 135 -3.88 -4.08 1.12
N PRO A 136 -2.99 -3.30 1.75
CA PRO A 136 -2.08 -3.86 2.74
C PRO A 136 -2.80 -4.47 3.94
N TYR A 137 -3.92 -3.88 4.42
CA TYR A 137 -4.75 -4.48 5.47
C TYR A 137 -5.34 -5.81 5.03
N LEU A 138 -5.91 -5.84 3.83
CA LEU A 138 -6.52 -7.05 3.28
C LEU A 138 -5.47 -8.16 3.13
N MET A 139 -4.34 -7.86 2.49
CA MET A 139 -3.27 -8.83 2.27
C MET A 139 -2.65 -9.30 3.59
N LEU A 140 -2.43 -8.39 4.53
CA LEU A 140 -1.92 -8.74 5.86
C LEU A 140 -2.88 -9.66 6.60
N SER A 141 -4.19 -9.39 6.56
CA SER A 141 -5.21 -10.23 7.20
C SER A 141 -5.33 -11.62 6.59
N GLU A 142 -4.95 -11.78 5.31
CA GLU A 142 -4.98 -13.06 4.59
C GLU A 142 -3.70 -13.88 4.76
N ILE A 143 -2.55 -13.23 5.05
CA ILE A 143 -1.25 -13.89 5.20
C ILE A 143 -0.89 -14.13 6.67
N ALA A 144 -1.25 -13.21 7.56
CA ALA A 144 -0.87 -13.27 8.96
C ALA A 144 -1.65 -14.35 9.72
N PRO A 145 -0.97 -15.21 10.53
CA PRO A 145 -1.60 -16.17 11.41
C PRO A 145 -2.58 -15.50 12.37
N ALA A 146 -3.72 -16.14 12.67
CA ALA A 146 -4.79 -15.60 13.51
C ALA A 146 -4.27 -15.08 14.85
N LYS A 147 -3.37 -15.86 15.50
CA LYS A 147 -2.75 -15.52 16.79
C LYS A 147 -2.01 -14.18 16.80
N HIS A 148 -1.38 -13.80 15.70
CA HIS A 148 -0.51 -12.62 15.60
C HIS A 148 -1.12 -11.49 14.76
N ARG A 149 -2.22 -11.75 14.05
CA ARG A 149 -2.85 -10.82 13.09
C ARG A 149 -3.19 -9.47 13.74
N GLY A 150 -3.82 -9.48 14.91
CA GLY A 150 -4.21 -8.25 15.59
C GLY A 150 -3.01 -7.35 15.93
N ILE A 151 -1.95 -7.92 16.53
CA ILE A 151 -0.77 -7.15 16.90
C ILE A 151 -0.01 -6.63 15.66
N LEU A 152 0.09 -7.43 14.60
CA LEU A 152 0.74 -7.00 13.36
C LEU A 152 -0.02 -5.84 12.70
N VAL A 153 -1.35 -5.91 12.66
CA VAL A 153 -2.19 -4.81 12.15
C VAL A 153 -2.01 -3.55 13.00
N CYS A 154 -1.98 -3.66 14.33
CA CYS A 154 -1.74 -2.52 15.21
C CYS A 154 -0.36 -1.88 14.99
N ILE A 155 0.69 -2.68 14.84
CA ILE A 155 2.05 -2.20 14.55
C ILE A 155 2.06 -1.47 13.20
N CYS A 156 1.49 -2.05 12.16
CA CYS A 156 1.41 -1.43 10.84
C CYS A 156 0.63 -0.10 10.88
N ASN A 157 -0.48 -0.05 11.63
CA ASN A 157 -1.26 1.18 11.80
C ASN A 157 -0.50 2.26 12.58
N ALA A 158 0.30 1.86 13.57
CA ALA A 158 1.20 2.79 14.28
C ALA A 158 2.27 3.36 13.34
N ILE A 159 2.86 2.52 12.48
CA ILE A 159 3.81 2.95 11.44
C ILE A 159 3.13 3.93 10.47
N LEU A 160 1.95 3.62 9.97
CA LEU A 160 1.16 4.49 9.10
C LEU A 160 0.95 5.87 9.77
N THR A 161 0.47 5.88 11.00
CA THR A 161 0.17 7.13 11.74
C THR A 161 1.45 7.95 11.98
N ALA A 162 2.54 7.31 12.38
CA ALA A 162 3.83 7.98 12.58
C ALA A 162 4.38 8.56 11.26
N SER A 163 4.08 7.92 10.13
CA SER A 163 4.58 8.34 8.81
C SER A 163 4.00 9.66 8.32
N TYR A 164 2.85 10.11 8.85
CA TYR A 164 2.32 11.45 8.56
C TYR A 164 3.23 12.60 9.07
N LEU A 165 4.20 12.29 9.93
CA LEU A 165 5.22 13.25 10.34
C LEU A 165 6.23 13.52 9.21
N LEU A 166 6.52 12.54 8.36
CA LEU A 166 7.55 12.62 7.32
C LEU A 166 7.31 13.76 6.30
N PRO A 167 6.11 13.94 5.72
CA PRO A 167 5.86 15.05 4.80
C PRO A 167 6.00 16.40 5.46
N THR A 168 5.63 16.53 6.75
CA THR A 168 5.82 17.77 7.50
C THR A 168 7.28 18.12 7.70
N LEU A 169 8.10 17.13 8.05
CA LEU A 169 9.56 17.31 8.18
C LEU A 169 10.18 17.65 6.82
N CYS A 170 9.79 16.95 5.76
CA CYS A 170 10.26 17.20 4.40
C CYS A 170 9.90 18.63 3.93
N GLY A 171 8.64 19.04 4.10
CA GLY A 171 8.19 20.39 3.70
C GLY A 171 8.87 21.49 4.50
N SER A 172 9.00 21.31 5.81
CA SER A 172 9.71 22.28 6.67
C SER A 172 11.18 22.40 6.30
N TRP A 173 11.84 21.27 6.04
CA TRP A 173 13.21 21.26 5.56
C TRP A 173 13.35 21.97 4.21
N ALA A 174 12.42 21.72 3.28
CA ALA A 174 12.44 22.35 1.96
C ALA A 174 12.30 23.87 2.05
N ILE A 175 11.38 24.38 2.87
CA ILE A 175 11.14 25.82 3.07
C ILE A 175 12.38 26.51 3.67
N ASN A 176 13.11 25.83 4.53
CA ASN A 176 14.28 26.41 5.20
C ASN A 176 15.54 26.41 4.33
N ASN A 177 15.61 25.56 3.30
CA ASN A 177 16.82 25.39 2.50
C ASN A 177 16.71 25.84 1.04
N PHE A 178 15.49 26.07 0.55
CA PHE A 178 15.25 26.48 -0.83
C PHE A 178 14.36 27.73 -0.90
N SER A 179 14.42 28.44 -2.02
CA SER A 179 13.45 29.49 -2.31
C SER A 179 12.04 28.91 -2.40
N LEU A 180 11.01 29.69 -2.09
CA LEU A 180 9.62 29.23 -2.09
C LEU A 180 9.21 28.65 -3.45
N ASP A 181 9.74 29.20 -4.56
CA ASP A 181 9.46 28.74 -5.93
C ASP A 181 9.93 27.30 -6.19
N VAL A 182 10.93 26.84 -5.44
CA VAL A 182 11.44 25.46 -5.51
C VAL A 182 10.91 24.61 -4.37
N ALA A 183 10.74 25.17 -3.19
CA ALA A 183 10.38 24.44 -1.97
C ALA A 183 9.10 23.63 -2.09
N TRP A 184 8.06 24.12 -2.80
CA TRP A 184 6.82 23.38 -3.00
C TRP A 184 6.96 22.13 -3.87
N ARG A 185 7.99 22.08 -4.74
CA ARG A 185 8.26 20.92 -5.61
C ARG A 185 8.94 19.77 -4.88
N VAL A 186 9.70 20.08 -3.82
CA VAL A 186 10.49 19.06 -3.08
C VAL A 186 9.61 17.94 -2.53
N PRO A 187 8.49 18.18 -1.84
CA PRO A 187 7.60 17.11 -1.39
C PRO A 187 7.05 16.25 -2.54
N PHE A 188 6.74 16.84 -3.70
CA PHE A 188 6.31 16.10 -4.89
C PHE A 188 7.40 15.16 -5.41
N ILE A 189 8.63 15.65 -5.51
CA ILE A 189 9.78 14.85 -5.98
C ILE A 189 10.03 13.70 -4.99
N VAL A 190 10.11 14.00 -3.69
CA VAL A 190 10.34 13.00 -2.65
C VAL A 190 9.20 11.98 -2.62
N GLY A 191 7.93 12.42 -2.74
CA GLY A 191 6.77 11.53 -2.81
C GLY A 191 6.69 10.67 -4.08
N GLY A 192 7.35 11.09 -5.16
CA GLY A 192 7.47 10.30 -6.40
C GLY A 192 8.64 9.33 -6.44
N LEU A 193 9.72 9.56 -5.66
CA LEU A 193 10.88 8.67 -5.61
C LEU A 193 10.54 7.21 -5.32
N PRO A 194 9.55 6.88 -4.47
CA PRO A 194 9.17 5.50 -4.20
C PRO A 194 8.76 4.69 -5.43
N ILE A 195 8.61 5.27 -6.61
CA ILE A 195 8.33 4.54 -7.85
C ILE A 195 9.35 3.40 -8.09
N VAL A 196 10.60 3.56 -7.66
CA VAL A 196 11.64 2.53 -7.76
C VAL A 196 11.34 1.31 -6.88
N THR A 197 10.55 1.48 -5.82
CA THR A 197 10.19 0.39 -4.90
C THR A 197 9.21 -0.59 -5.52
N ILE A 198 8.54 -0.24 -6.63
CA ILE A 198 7.65 -1.12 -7.38
C ILE A 198 8.39 -2.39 -7.81
N TYR A 199 9.68 -2.28 -8.19
CA TYR A 199 10.48 -3.44 -8.53
C TYR A 199 10.60 -4.42 -7.35
N PHE A 200 10.88 -3.92 -6.15
CA PHE A 200 11.01 -4.73 -4.95
C PHE A 200 9.66 -5.34 -4.53
N LEU A 201 8.58 -4.55 -4.57
CA LEU A 201 7.24 -5.04 -4.32
C LEU A 201 6.83 -6.13 -5.33
N HIS A 202 7.13 -5.92 -6.61
CA HIS A 202 6.86 -6.92 -7.65
C HIS A 202 7.60 -8.22 -7.40
N ARG A 203 8.88 -8.15 -6.99
CA ARG A 203 9.75 -9.31 -6.83
C ARG A 203 9.49 -10.11 -5.56
N TRP A 204 9.16 -9.44 -4.46
CA TRP A 204 9.11 -10.06 -3.13
C TRP A 204 7.72 -10.23 -2.53
N LEU A 205 6.76 -9.37 -2.91
CA LEU A 205 5.40 -9.50 -2.42
C LEU A 205 4.68 -10.62 -3.18
N PRO A 206 4.12 -11.64 -2.50
CA PRO A 206 3.30 -12.67 -3.12
C PRO A 206 1.91 -12.12 -3.46
N GLU A 207 1.16 -12.87 -4.29
CA GLU A 207 -0.27 -12.63 -4.43
C GLU A 207 -1.03 -13.17 -3.21
N SER A 208 -2.24 -12.70 -2.98
CA SER A 208 -3.09 -13.15 -1.89
C SER A 208 -3.38 -14.65 -1.97
N PRO A 209 -3.14 -15.41 -0.88
CA PRO A 209 -3.46 -16.84 -0.83
C PRO A 209 -4.93 -17.13 -1.10
N ARG A 210 -5.84 -16.33 -0.52
CA ARG A 210 -7.28 -16.50 -0.72
C ARG A 210 -7.72 -16.25 -2.15
N TRP A 211 -7.10 -15.25 -2.81
CA TRP A 211 -7.40 -14.98 -4.21
C TRP A 211 -6.87 -16.09 -5.13
N LEU A 212 -5.66 -16.60 -4.86
CA LEU A 212 -5.07 -17.71 -5.60
C LEU A 212 -5.93 -18.97 -5.48
N MET A 213 -6.39 -19.33 -4.28
CA MET A 213 -7.29 -20.47 -4.04
C MET A 213 -8.59 -20.35 -4.84
N ARG A 214 -9.26 -19.18 -4.79
CA ARG A 214 -10.48 -18.92 -5.58
C ARG A 214 -10.27 -19.06 -7.10
N ARG A 215 -9.04 -18.94 -7.58
CA ARG A 215 -8.66 -19.12 -9.00
C ARG A 215 -8.13 -20.50 -9.32
N GLY A 216 -8.15 -21.44 -8.37
CA GLY A 216 -7.63 -22.78 -8.53
C GLY A 216 -6.09 -22.87 -8.65
N ARG A 217 -5.36 -21.83 -8.26
CA ARG A 217 -3.89 -21.74 -8.32
C ARG A 217 -3.26 -22.26 -7.03
N HIS A 218 -3.61 -23.47 -6.62
CA HIS A 218 -3.20 -24.07 -5.34
C HIS A 218 -1.69 -24.27 -5.24
N ASP A 219 -1.00 -24.52 -6.36
CA ASP A 219 0.46 -24.73 -6.38
C ASP A 219 1.23 -23.47 -5.92
N GLU A 220 0.75 -22.28 -6.27
CA GLU A 220 1.38 -21.04 -5.84
C GLU A 220 1.16 -20.77 -4.35
N VAL A 221 -0.01 -21.13 -3.83
CA VAL A 221 -0.27 -21.06 -2.39
C VAL A 221 0.63 -22.04 -1.64
N ARG A 222 0.79 -23.26 -2.14
CA ARG A 222 1.69 -24.26 -1.59
C ARG A 222 3.13 -23.73 -1.53
N GLN A 223 3.64 -23.18 -2.62
CA GLN A 223 4.99 -22.58 -2.66
C GLN A 223 5.17 -21.46 -1.64
N LEU A 224 4.15 -20.63 -1.44
CA LEU A 224 4.17 -19.56 -0.43
C LEU A 224 4.24 -20.14 0.99
N VAL A 225 3.38 -21.14 1.29
CA VAL A 225 3.35 -21.82 2.59
C VAL A 225 4.69 -22.49 2.88
N GLU A 226 5.22 -23.27 1.94
CA GLU A 226 6.53 -23.92 2.06
C GLU A 226 7.67 -22.92 2.30
N ARG A 227 7.65 -21.78 1.62
CA ARG A 227 8.63 -20.71 1.85
C ARG A 227 8.54 -20.16 3.27
N LEU A 228 7.32 -19.97 3.80
CA LEU A 228 7.11 -19.51 5.17
C LEU A 228 7.53 -20.58 6.17
N GLU A 229 7.17 -21.85 5.98
CA GLU A 229 7.57 -22.98 6.83
C GLU A 229 9.10 -23.13 6.88
N LYS A 230 9.76 -23.09 5.73
CA LYS A 230 11.23 -23.13 5.64
C LYS A 230 11.88 -21.98 6.42
N SER A 231 11.31 -20.77 6.35
CA SER A 231 11.80 -19.62 7.10
C SER A 231 11.54 -19.75 8.60
N ALA A 232 10.52 -20.51 8.99
CA ALA A 232 10.15 -20.77 10.38
C ALA A 232 10.88 -22.00 10.97
N GLY A 233 11.55 -22.81 10.15
CA GLY A 233 12.16 -24.07 10.58
C GLY A 233 11.13 -25.15 10.95
N ILE A 234 9.93 -25.10 10.36
CA ILE A 234 8.86 -26.07 10.59
C ILE A 234 8.92 -27.14 9.50
N GLU A 235 8.78 -28.40 9.92
CA GLU A 235 8.68 -29.51 8.98
C GLU A 235 7.39 -29.44 8.16
N HIS A 236 7.54 -29.81 6.91
CA HIS A 236 6.45 -29.90 5.95
C HIS A 236 5.50 -31.05 6.33
N ASP A 237 4.21 -30.76 6.44
CA ASP A 237 3.19 -31.78 6.76
C ASP A 237 1.93 -31.56 5.91
N ASP A 238 1.81 -32.35 4.87
CA ASP A 238 0.66 -32.31 3.95
C ASP A 238 -0.63 -32.91 4.54
N THR A 239 -0.55 -33.52 5.73
CA THR A 239 -1.71 -34.12 6.38
C THR A 239 -2.29 -33.27 7.50
N PHE A 240 -1.59 -32.17 7.86
CA PHE A 240 -2.00 -31.32 8.96
C PHE A 240 -3.29 -30.54 8.64
N ILE A 241 -4.32 -30.77 9.44
CA ILE A 241 -5.57 -30.02 9.40
C ILE A 241 -5.86 -29.54 10.83
N ASN A 242 -6.01 -28.23 11.00
CA ASN A 242 -6.40 -27.66 12.27
C ASN A 242 -7.92 -27.86 12.46
N PRO A 243 -8.38 -28.48 13.57
CA PRO A 243 -9.80 -28.68 13.85
C PRO A 243 -10.62 -27.38 13.87
N ASP A 244 -9.99 -26.26 14.24
CA ASP A 244 -10.64 -24.94 14.34
C ASP A 244 -10.87 -24.26 12.97
N VAL A 245 -10.39 -24.86 11.87
CA VAL A 245 -10.51 -24.32 10.51
C VAL A 245 -11.63 -25.02 9.72
N LEU A 246 -12.13 -26.14 10.20
CA LEU A 246 -13.27 -26.89 9.66
C LEU A 246 -14.58 -26.36 10.20
#